data_6de38dff680502693208e26f6c83aa88
#
_entry.id   6de38dff680502693208e26f6c83aa88
#
_cell.length_a   1.000
_cell.length_b   1.000
_cell.length_c   1.000
_cell.angle_alpha   90.00
_cell.angle_beta   90.00
_cell.angle_gamma   90.00
#
_symmetry.space_group_name_H-M   'P 1'
#
loop_
_entity.id
_entity.type
_entity.pdbx_description
1 polymer ?
#
loop_
_entity_poly.entity_id
_entity_poly.type
_entity_poly.pdbx_seq_one_letter_code
_entity_poly.pdbx_strand_id
1 'polypeptide(L)'
;REICLPVGLKEIGDWAFAYCSNLKKVVLPKKDILLGRGIFKECEALTDIPHLGETGIRAEQVGKLLGAVPTKLEADYLFSPKEAGERVWLSRFDDRLREFLETPDEDGYTKMVYCGEEDIVANMDLYLAERRRAKSRLCFLRIMNDTELSEDFREKLKEYLVSHTKGCASQAAWEVAFKEHGNEQDYYEAFAKVGCLTEDNYDAILSEMGESYPEMKAYLMRY
;
A
#
# COMPACT_ATOMS: atom_id res chain seq x y z
N ARG A 1 5.92 5.94 -14.55
CA ARG A 1 5.48 7.04 -15.45
C ARG A 1 4.34 7.81 -14.81
N GLU A 2 4.20 9.10 -15.14
CA GLU A 2 3.16 9.97 -14.64
C GLU A 2 2.31 10.50 -15.80
N ILE A 3 1.01 10.66 -15.56
CA ILE A 3 0.06 11.22 -16.53
C ILE A 3 -0.73 12.33 -15.84
N CYS A 4 -0.82 13.51 -16.47
CA CYS A 4 -1.71 14.57 -16.07
C CYS A 4 -2.87 14.64 -17.09
N LEU A 5 -4.09 14.43 -16.60
CA LEU A 5 -5.26 14.44 -17.47
C LEU A 5 -5.72 15.88 -17.76
N PRO A 6 -6.22 16.16 -18.97
CA PRO A 6 -6.60 17.51 -19.38
C PRO A 6 -7.79 18.05 -18.60
N VAL A 7 -7.77 19.35 -18.28
CA VAL A 7 -8.81 20.03 -17.46
C VAL A 7 -10.22 19.89 -18.02
N GLY A 8 -10.34 19.78 -19.34
CA GLY A 8 -11.62 19.61 -20.02
C GLY A 8 -12.17 18.18 -20.06
N LEU A 9 -11.46 17.20 -19.50
CA LEU A 9 -11.87 15.82 -19.52
C LEU A 9 -13.14 15.62 -18.68
N LYS A 10 -14.13 14.95 -19.26
CA LYS A 10 -15.44 14.70 -18.62
C LYS A 10 -15.61 13.26 -18.19
N GLU A 11 -14.93 12.35 -18.87
CA GLU A 11 -15.12 10.91 -18.68
C GLU A 11 -13.80 10.16 -18.90
N ILE A 12 -13.59 9.11 -18.12
CA ILE A 12 -12.60 8.06 -18.34
C ILE A 12 -13.39 6.77 -18.55
N GLY A 13 -13.34 6.22 -19.75
CA GLY A 13 -14.11 5.01 -20.10
C GLY A 13 -13.63 3.74 -19.39
N ASP A 14 -14.37 2.66 -19.57
CA ASP A 14 -14.02 1.34 -19.05
C ASP A 14 -12.62 0.92 -19.52
N TRP A 15 -11.80 0.39 -18.58
CA TRP A 15 -10.46 -0.18 -18.85
C TRP A 15 -9.44 0.80 -19.46
N ALA A 16 -9.68 2.12 -19.39
CA ALA A 16 -8.90 3.14 -20.09
C ALA A 16 -7.38 3.08 -19.84
N PHE A 17 -6.97 2.71 -18.64
CA PHE A 17 -5.56 2.54 -18.25
C PHE A 17 -5.25 1.11 -17.79
N ALA A 18 -6.13 0.14 -18.04
CA ALA A 18 -5.88 -1.23 -17.63
C ALA A 18 -4.55 -1.76 -18.20
N TYR A 19 -3.87 -2.60 -17.41
CA TYR A 19 -2.57 -3.20 -17.75
C TYR A 19 -1.41 -2.20 -17.95
N CYS A 20 -1.57 -0.95 -17.50
CA CYS A 20 -0.48 0.02 -17.50
C CYS A 20 0.49 -0.21 -16.34
N SER A 21 1.23 -1.32 -16.35
CA SER A 21 2.10 -1.79 -15.25
C SER A 21 3.17 -0.80 -14.79
N ASN A 22 3.57 0.16 -15.65
CA ASN A 22 4.56 1.19 -15.33
C ASN A 22 3.95 2.55 -14.96
N LEU A 23 2.64 2.65 -14.84
CA LEU A 23 1.95 3.89 -14.47
C LEU A 23 2.01 4.06 -12.95
N LYS A 24 2.68 5.11 -12.48
CA LYS A 24 2.88 5.38 -11.04
C LYS A 24 1.92 6.43 -10.49
N LYS A 25 1.58 7.43 -11.31
CA LYS A 25 0.80 8.56 -10.88
C LYS A 25 -0.15 9.03 -11.97
N VAL A 26 -1.40 9.34 -11.58
CA VAL A 26 -2.40 9.90 -12.47
C VAL A 26 -3.02 11.14 -11.82
N VAL A 27 -2.73 12.32 -12.37
CA VAL A 27 -3.32 13.57 -11.88
C VAL A 27 -4.69 13.76 -12.51
N LEU A 28 -5.74 13.71 -11.70
CA LEU A 28 -7.12 13.94 -12.14
C LEU A 28 -7.42 15.45 -12.29
N PRO A 29 -8.14 15.88 -13.34
CA PRO A 29 -8.40 17.30 -13.58
C PRO A 29 -9.40 17.90 -12.58
N LYS A 30 -10.32 17.09 -12.06
CA LYS A 30 -11.38 17.45 -11.11
C LYS A 30 -12.00 16.22 -10.47
N LYS A 31 -12.80 16.45 -9.42
CA LYS A 31 -13.42 15.36 -8.64
C LYS A 31 -14.65 14.72 -9.27
N ASP A 32 -15.41 15.46 -10.06
CA ASP A 32 -16.71 15.07 -10.63
C ASP A 32 -16.62 14.51 -12.06
N ILE A 33 -15.49 13.85 -12.36
CA ILE A 33 -15.29 13.15 -13.63
C ILE A 33 -16.07 11.83 -13.63
N LEU A 34 -16.68 11.49 -14.76
CA LEU A 34 -17.34 10.20 -14.94
C LEU A 34 -16.29 9.10 -15.10
N LEU A 35 -16.49 8.01 -14.39
CA LEU A 35 -15.53 6.90 -14.32
C LEU A 35 -16.18 5.61 -14.79
N GLY A 36 -15.53 4.95 -15.74
CA GLY A 36 -15.85 3.60 -16.18
C GLY A 36 -15.39 2.54 -15.18
N ARG A 37 -15.56 1.26 -15.55
CA ARG A 37 -15.15 0.10 -14.74
C ARG A 37 -13.70 -0.31 -15.03
N GLY A 38 -13.01 -0.81 -14.00
CA GLY A 38 -11.69 -1.40 -14.14
C GLY A 38 -10.63 -0.48 -14.74
N ILE A 39 -10.76 0.85 -14.56
CA ILE A 39 -9.90 1.86 -15.22
C ILE A 39 -8.43 1.57 -14.99
N PHE A 40 -8.05 1.16 -13.78
CA PHE A 40 -6.67 0.91 -13.38
C PHE A 40 -6.39 -0.56 -13.05
N LYS A 41 -7.17 -1.48 -13.63
CA LYS A 41 -6.92 -2.91 -13.43
C LYS A 41 -5.49 -3.28 -13.88
N GLU A 42 -4.78 -4.09 -13.07
CA GLU A 42 -3.41 -4.52 -13.32
C GLU A 42 -2.40 -3.35 -13.49
N CYS A 43 -2.67 -2.21 -12.83
CA CYS A 43 -1.72 -1.09 -12.73
C CYS A 43 -0.88 -1.22 -11.45
N GLU A 44 -0.07 -2.26 -11.33
CA GLU A 44 0.65 -2.62 -10.09
C GLU A 44 1.52 -1.50 -9.52
N ALA A 45 2.13 -0.71 -10.39
CA ALA A 45 2.98 0.41 -9.97
C ALA A 45 2.22 1.67 -9.53
N LEU A 46 0.87 1.70 -9.66
CA LEU A 46 0.08 2.89 -9.33
C LEU A 46 0.07 3.12 -7.81
N THR A 47 0.54 4.30 -7.41
CA THR A 47 0.69 4.67 -5.99
C THR A 47 0.00 5.97 -5.63
N ASP A 48 -0.39 6.81 -6.62
CA ASP A 48 -0.85 8.17 -6.33
C ASP A 48 -1.85 8.67 -7.39
N ILE A 49 -3.02 9.13 -6.93
CA ILE A 49 -4.06 9.73 -7.79
C ILE A 49 -4.50 11.08 -7.18
N PRO A 50 -3.67 12.12 -7.29
CA PRO A 50 -4.01 13.45 -6.80
C PRO A 50 -4.95 14.19 -7.76
N HIS A 51 -5.58 15.25 -7.22
CA HIS A 51 -6.37 16.18 -8.00
C HIS A 51 -5.56 17.43 -8.40
N LEU A 52 -5.74 17.88 -9.61
CA LEU A 52 -5.08 19.10 -10.11
C LEU A 52 -5.48 20.32 -9.26
N GLY A 53 -4.47 21.03 -8.75
CA GLY A 53 -4.67 22.22 -7.93
C GLY A 53 -4.95 21.97 -6.45
N GLU A 54 -5.13 20.74 -6.02
CA GLU A 54 -5.13 20.40 -4.59
C GLU A 54 -3.69 20.24 -4.09
N THR A 55 -3.37 20.92 -3.00
CA THR A 55 -2.03 20.94 -2.41
C THR A 55 -2.10 20.78 -0.89
N GLY A 56 -0.97 20.42 -0.30
CA GLY A 56 -0.82 20.24 1.14
C GLY A 56 -0.94 18.78 1.57
N ILE A 57 -0.50 18.52 2.80
CA ILE A 57 -0.31 17.16 3.35
C ILE A 57 -1.57 16.30 3.21
N ARG A 58 -2.74 16.84 3.54
CA ARG A 58 -4.00 16.08 3.43
C ARG A 58 -4.30 15.64 1.99
N ALA A 59 -4.13 16.53 1.00
CA ALA A 59 -4.37 16.22 -0.40
C ALA A 59 -3.40 15.14 -0.91
N GLU A 60 -2.14 15.21 -0.52
CA GLU A 60 -1.12 14.22 -0.86
C GLU A 60 -1.45 12.85 -0.24
N GLN A 61 -1.82 12.81 1.04
CA GLN A 61 -2.22 11.59 1.72
C GLN A 61 -3.44 10.95 1.06
N VAL A 62 -4.47 11.74 0.76
CA VAL A 62 -5.70 11.27 0.10
C VAL A 62 -5.40 10.72 -1.31
N GLY A 63 -4.53 11.37 -2.08
CA GLY A 63 -4.11 10.91 -3.40
C GLY A 63 -3.46 9.53 -3.36
N LYS A 64 -2.60 9.27 -2.37
CA LYS A 64 -1.96 7.97 -2.14
C LYS A 64 -2.97 6.90 -1.72
N LEU A 65 -3.90 7.22 -0.81
CA LEU A 65 -4.96 6.30 -0.42
C LEU A 65 -5.87 5.97 -1.59
N LEU A 66 -6.27 6.96 -2.39
CA LEU A 66 -7.11 6.74 -3.58
C LEU A 66 -6.40 5.88 -4.63
N GLY A 67 -5.08 6.05 -4.80
CA GLY A 67 -4.26 5.23 -5.70
C GLY A 67 -4.19 3.76 -5.29
N ALA A 68 -4.29 3.47 -4.00
CA ALA A 68 -4.25 2.10 -3.49
C ALA A 68 -5.59 1.35 -3.64
N VAL A 69 -6.71 2.07 -3.78
CA VAL A 69 -8.05 1.47 -3.86
C VAL A 69 -8.19 0.45 -4.98
N PRO A 70 -7.88 0.75 -6.26
CA PRO A 70 -8.09 -0.17 -7.37
C PRO A 70 -7.05 -1.27 -7.48
N THR A 71 -5.87 -1.11 -6.86
CA THR A 71 -4.72 -1.99 -7.14
C THR A 71 -4.28 -2.82 -5.95
N LYS A 72 -4.33 -2.27 -4.74
CA LYS A 72 -3.82 -2.90 -3.52
C LYS A 72 -4.93 -3.35 -2.58
N LEU A 73 -6.01 -2.55 -2.50
CA LEU A 73 -7.14 -2.83 -1.63
C LEU A 73 -8.23 -3.66 -2.35
N GLU A 74 -8.15 -3.77 -3.68
CA GLU A 74 -9.10 -4.49 -4.53
C GLU A 74 -10.56 -4.09 -4.22
N ALA A 75 -10.81 -2.79 -4.17
CA ALA A 75 -12.06 -2.21 -3.71
C ALA A 75 -12.57 -1.16 -4.70
N ASP A 76 -12.80 -1.55 -5.96
CA ASP A 76 -13.26 -0.64 -7.02
C ASP A 76 -14.48 0.21 -6.64
N TYR A 77 -15.35 -0.31 -5.76
CA TYR A 77 -16.51 0.40 -5.24
C TYR A 77 -16.16 1.61 -4.35
N LEU A 78 -14.92 1.69 -3.84
CA LEU A 78 -14.39 2.84 -3.11
C LEU A 78 -13.67 3.83 -4.04
N PHE A 79 -13.49 3.50 -5.31
CA PHE A 79 -12.83 4.40 -6.25
C PHE A 79 -13.77 5.55 -6.63
N SER A 80 -13.90 6.51 -5.73
CA SER A 80 -14.71 7.70 -5.89
C SER A 80 -13.89 8.97 -5.63
N PRO A 81 -13.26 9.58 -6.65
CA PRO A 81 -12.48 10.80 -6.48
C PRO A 81 -13.26 11.95 -5.85
N LYS A 82 -14.58 11.99 -6.07
CA LYS A 82 -15.47 12.99 -5.50
C LYS A 82 -15.57 12.91 -3.98
N GLU A 83 -15.62 11.69 -3.46
CA GLU A 83 -15.80 11.42 -2.03
C GLU A 83 -14.44 11.24 -1.31
N ALA A 84 -13.36 11.01 -2.08
CA ALA A 84 -12.05 10.75 -1.53
C ALA A 84 -11.60 11.84 -0.56
N GLY A 85 -11.20 11.40 0.64
CA GLY A 85 -10.80 12.30 1.74
C GLY A 85 -11.94 12.79 2.61
N GLU A 86 -13.21 12.54 2.28
CA GLU A 86 -14.31 12.76 3.21
C GLU A 86 -14.25 11.76 4.37
N ARG A 87 -14.71 12.15 5.54
CA ARG A 87 -14.66 11.31 6.74
C ARG A 87 -15.35 9.96 6.54
N VAL A 88 -16.49 9.94 5.85
CA VAL A 88 -17.23 8.70 5.56
C VAL A 88 -16.43 7.81 4.61
N TRP A 89 -15.79 8.40 3.60
CA TRP A 89 -14.94 7.65 2.67
C TRP A 89 -13.72 7.05 3.38
N LEU A 90 -13.04 7.82 4.24
CA LEU A 90 -11.91 7.34 5.04
C LEU A 90 -12.31 6.20 5.98
N SER A 91 -13.48 6.32 6.63
CA SER A 91 -14.02 5.22 7.46
C SER A 91 -14.24 3.94 6.65
N ARG A 92 -14.84 4.04 5.45
CA ARG A 92 -15.07 2.89 4.56
C ARG A 92 -13.75 2.28 4.04
N PHE A 93 -12.75 3.11 3.79
CA PHE A 93 -11.40 2.65 3.45
C PHE A 93 -10.80 1.85 4.62
N ASP A 94 -10.87 2.38 5.82
CA ASP A 94 -10.35 1.72 7.04
C ASP A 94 -11.11 0.41 7.35
N ASP A 95 -12.42 0.38 7.14
CA ASP A 95 -13.23 -0.84 7.31
C ASP A 95 -12.84 -1.93 6.31
N ARG A 96 -12.62 -1.55 5.05
CA ARG A 96 -12.15 -2.50 4.03
C ARG A 96 -10.73 -3.00 4.32
N LEU A 97 -9.85 -2.13 4.77
CA LEU A 97 -8.50 -2.52 5.17
C LEU A 97 -8.52 -3.47 6.39
N ARG A 98 -9.38 -3.20 7.37
CA ARG A 98 -9.58 -4.08 8.52
C ARG A 98 -10.03 -5.49 8.07
N GLU A 99 -11.04 -5.56 7.22
CA GLU A 99 -11.51 -6.82 6.64
C GLU A 99 -10.36 -7.58 5.93
N PHE A 100 -9.55 -6.86 5.14
CA PHE A 100 -8.41 -7.46 4.45
C PHE A 100 -7.37 -8.03 5.43
N LEU A 101 -7.08 -7.33 6.52
CA LEU A 101 -6.13 -7.78 7.55
C LEU A 101 -6.64 -9.01 8.31
N GLU A 102 -7.94 -9.04 8.61
CA GLU A 102 -8.61 -10.14 9.33
C GLU A 102 -8.84 -11.39 8.47
N THR A 103 -8.83 -11.24 7.14
CA THR A 103 -8.95 -12.37 6.20
C THR A 103 -7.74 -13.32 6.37
N PRO A 104 -7.93 -14.64 6.53
CA PRO A 104 -6.84 -15.61 6.60
C PRO A 104 -5.88 -15.50 5.41
N ASP A 105 -4.58 -15.72 5.65
CA ASP A 105 -3.58 -15.58 4.60
C ASP A 105 -3.73 -16.61 3.48
N GLU A 106 -4.33 -17.75 3.78
CA GLU A 106 -4.59 -18.86 2.85
C GLU A 106 -5.74 -18.58 1.89
N ASP A 107 -6.60 -17.61 2.24
CA ASP A 107 -7.78 -17.30 1.43
C ASP A 107 -7.40 -16.83 0.02
N GLY A 108 -8.03 -17.46 -0.98
CA GLY A 108 -7.76 -17.19 -2.38
C GLY A 108 -6.73 -18.11 -3.02
N TYR A 109 -5.90 -18.84 -2.25
CA TYR A 109 -4.90 -19.75 -2.81
C TYR A 109 -5.52 -20.81 -3.73
N THR A 110 -6.58 -21.44 -3.30
CA THR A 110 -7.29 -22.46 -4.11
C THR A 110 -7.83 -21.87 -5.42
N LYS A 111 -8.34 -20.63 -5.39
CA LYS A 111 -8.81 -19.96 -6.61
C LYS A 111 -7.66 -19.69 -7.57
N MET A 112 -6.50 -19.27 -7.07
CA MET A 112 -5.30 -19.05 -7.88
C MET A 112 -4.86 -20.35 -8.56
N VAL A 113 -4.83 -21.47 -7.85
CA VAL A 113 -4.43 -22.79 -8.38
C VAL A 113 -5.38 -23.28 -9.47
N TYR A 114 -6.70 -23.02 -9.34
CA TYR A 114 -7.72 -23.52 -10.26
C TYR A 114 -8.07 -22.53 -11.40
N CYS A 115 -7.46 -21.36 -11.47
CA CYS A 115 -7.71 -20.38 -12.55
C CYS A 115 -7.16 -20.80 -13.93
N GLY A 116 -6.67 -22.04 -14.08
CA GLY A 116 -6.54 -22.71 -15.39
C GLY A 116 -5.32 -22.35 -16.23
N GLU A 117 -4.32 -21.66 -15.68
CA GLU A 117 -3.02 -21.55 -16.35
C GLU A 117 -2.15 -22.73 -15.89
N GLU A 118 -1.97 -23.71 -16.77
CA GLU A 118 -1.24 -24.98 -16.51
C GLU A 118 0.22 -24.79 -16.09
N ASP A 119 0.78 -23.58 -16.22
CA ASP A 119 2.19 -23.25 -15.94
C ASP A 119 2.40 -22.61 -14.56
N ILE A 120 1.37 -22.37 -13.77
CA ILE A 120 1.54 -21.83 -12.42
C ILE A 120 2.02 -22.92 -11.47
N VAL A 121 3.30 -22.91 -11.13
CA VAL A 121 3.82 -23.70 -10.00
C VAL A 121 3.20 -23.13 -8.73
N ALA A 122 2.10 -23.73 -8.29
CA ALA A 122 1.39 -23.34 -7.09
C ALA A 122 2.28 -23.61 -5.86
N ASN A 123 2.93 -22.57 -5.35
CA ASN A 123 3.74 -22.61 -4.15
C ASN A 123 3.03 -21.87 -3.02
N MET A 124 2.49 -22.61 -2.08
CA MET A 124 1.75 -22.09 -0.92
C MET A 124 2.61 -21.11 -0.10
N ASP A 125 3.89 -21.43 0.13
CA ASP A 125 4.78 -20.58 0.94
C ASP A 125 5.02 -19.22 0.28
N LEU A 126 5.19 -19.19 -1.04
CA LEU A 126 5.34 -17.94 -1.80
C LEU A 126 4.04 -17.14 -1.78
N TYR A 127 2.90 -17.79 -1.90
CA TYR A 127 1.59 -17.13 -1.81
C TYR A 127 1.38 -16.48 -0.44
N LEU A 128 1.63 -17.23 0.64
CA LEU A 128 1.50 -16.71 2.00
C LEU A 128 2.47 -15.54 2.27
N ALA A 129 3.72 -15.67 1.81
CA ALA A 129 4.70 -14.60 1.95
C ALA A 129 4.24 -13.33 1.23
N GLU A 130 3.73 -13.44 -0.02
CA GLU A 130 3.22 -12.30 -0.76
C GLU A 130 1.97 -11.70 -0.12
N ARG A 131 1.04 -12.53 0.38
CA ARG A 131 -0.16 -12.09 1.08
C ARG A 131 0.19 -11.24 2.31
N ARG A 132 1.17 -11.68 3.10
CA ARG A 132 1.66 -10.95 4.29
C ARG A 132 2.38 -9.65 3.91
N ARG A 133 3.16 -9.64 2.81
CA ARG A 133 3.74 -8.39 2.29
C ARG A 133 2.67 -7.42 1.82
N ALA A 134 1.64 -7.89 1.10
CA ALA A 134 0.52 -7.06 0.67
C ALA A 134 -0.19 -6.40 1.86
N LYS A 135 -0.46 -7.14 2.93
CA LYS A 135 -1.01 -6.60 4.18
C LYS A 135 -0.07 -5.57 4.83
N SER A 136 1.23 -5.88 4.90
CA SER A 136 2.24 -4.96 5.46
C SER A 136 2.35 -3.67 4.67
N ARG A 137 2.33 -3.73 3.32
CA ARG A 137 2.32 -2.53 2.45
C ARG A 137 1.13 -1.61 2.75
N LEU A 138 -0.06 -2.20 2.95
CA LEU A 138 -1.27 -1.43 3.26
C LEU A 138 -1.22 -0.84 4.68
N CYS A 139 -0.65 -1.56 5.66
CA CYS A 139 -0.43 -1.03 7.00
C CYS A 139 0.51 0.18 6.97
N PHE A 140 1.66 0.07 6.31
CA PHE A 140 2.58 1.21 6.13
C PHE A 140 1.91 2.36 5.39
N LEU A 141 1.24 2.07 4.28
CA LEU A 141 0.52 3.09 3.51
C LEU A 141 -0.45 3.87 4.40
N ARG A 142 -1.26 3.19 5.22
CA ARG A 142 -2.27 3.85 6.04
C ARG A 142 -1.67 4.60 7.23
N ILE A 143 -0.61 4.09 7.84
CA ILE A 143 0.11 4.78 8.93
C ILE A 143 0.82 6.04 8.44
N MET A 144 1.49 5.98 7.29
CA MET A 144 2.16 7.13 6.70
C MET A 144 1.17 8.17 6.11
N ASN A 145 -0.05 7.77 5.83
CA ASN A 145 -1.11 8.65 5.32
C ASN A 145 -2.27 8.66 6.31
N ASP A 146 -2.02 9.20 7.49
CA ASP A 146 -2.82 9.06 8.69
C ASP A 146 -3.98 10.06 8.86
N THR A 147 -4.35 10.78 7.80
CA THR A 147 -5.50 11.69 7.80
C THR A 147 -6.74 11.02 8.42
N GLU A 148 -7.22 11.59 9.53
CA GLU A 148 -8.37 11.09 10.31
C GLU A 148 -8.30 9.61 10.72
N LEU A 149 -7.12 9.02 10.80
CA LEU A 149 -6.91 7.66 11.30
C LEU A 149 -7.24 7.61 12.81
N SER A 150 -8.18 6.74 13.19
CA SER A 150 -8.51 6.54 14.60
C SER A 150 -7.37 5.85 15.35
N GLU A 151 -7.21 6.16 16.64
CA GLU A 151 -6.15 5.56 17.46
C GLU A 151 -6.32 4.04 17.60
N ASP A 152 -7.57 3.57 17.77
CA ASP A 152 -7.88 2.14 17.83
C ASP A 152 -7.39 1.39 16.57
N PHE A 153 -7.64 1.96 15.39
CA PHE A 153 -7.20 1.31 14.16
C PHE A 153 -5.69 1.48 13.92
N ARG A 154 -5.11 2.61 14.32
CA ARG A 154 -3.66 2.81 14.32
C ARG A 154 -2.94 1.73 15.12
N GLU A 155 -3.43 1.41 16.33
CA GLU A 155 -2.83 0.35 17.15
C GLU A 155 -2.94 -1.03 16.48
N LYS A 156 -4.06 -1.37 15.86
CA LYS A 156 -4.19 -2.63 15.10
C LYS A 156 -3.19 -2.73 13.93
N LEU A 157 -2.97 -1.63 13.20
CA LEU A 157 -1.98 -1.58 12.13
C LEU A 157 -0.55 -1.78 12.67
N LYS A 158 -0.22 -1.15 13.80
CA LYS A 158 1.06 -1.34 14.48
C LYS A 158 1.25 -2.77 14.95
N GLU A 159 0.26 -3.35 15.65
CA GLU A 159 0.29 -4.74 16.10
C GLU A 159 0.57 -5.70 14.95
N TYR A 160 -0.08 -5.48 13.79
CA TYR A 160 0.18 -6.29 12.60
C TYR A 160 1.64 -6.17 12.15
N LEU A 161 2.19 -4.96 12.01
CA LEU A 161 3.56 -4.74 11.56
C LEU A 161 4.58 -5.32 12.56
N VAL A 162 4.38 -5.11 13.86
CA VAL A 162 5.27 -5.63 14.91
C VAL A 162 5.27 -7.15 14.93
N SER A 163 4.13 -7.80 14.73
CA SER A 163 4.05 -9.27 14.68
C SER A 163 4.64 -9.88 13.41
N HIS A 164 4.96 -9.06 12.39
CA HIS A 164 5.54 -9.49 11.11
C HIS A 164 6.91 -8.86 10.82
N THR A 165 7.65 -8.48 11.86
CA THR A 165 8.99 -7.92 11.73
C THR A 165 10.10 -8.97 11.89
N LYS A 166 11.36 -8.54 11.79
CA LYS A 166 12.53 -9.40 11.97
C LYS A 166 12.51 -10.07 13.34
N GLY A 167 12.73 -11.39 13.36
CA GLY A 167 12.66 -12.22 14.58
C GLY A 167 11.29 -12.86 14.82
N CYS A 168 10.24 -12.48 14.11
CA CYS A 168 8.92 -13.11 14.15
C CYS A 168 8.81 -14.27 13.14
N ALA A 169 7.71 -15.03 13.23
CA ALA A 169 7.42 -16.14 12.31
C ALA A 169 7.31 -15.69 10.84
N SER A 170 6.88 -14.46 10.60
CA SER A 170 6.92 -13.78 9.32
C SER A 170 7.72 -12.49 9.46
N GLN A 171 8.48 -12.14 8.43
CA GLN A 171 9.28 -10.91 8.38
C GLN A 171 8.77 -9.93 7.32
N ALA A 172 7.50 -10.05 6.94
CA ALA A 172 6.91 -9.30 5.82
C ALA A 172 7.04 -7.78 5.98
N ALA A 173 6.89 -7.24 7.19
CA ALA A 173 7.06 -5.81 7.45
C ALA A 173 8.50 -5.35 7.20
N TRP A 174 9.49 -6.13 7.65
CA TRP A 174 10.90 -5.85 7.38
C TRP A 174 11.24 -5.99 5.89
N GLU A 175 10.72 -7.02 5.23
CA GLU A 175 10.92 -7.22 3.79
C GLU A 175 10.36 -6.06 2.96
N VAL A 176 9.19 -5.54 3.31
CA VAL A 176 8.62 -4.36 2.64
C VAL A 176 9.52 -3.13 2.85
N ALA A 177 9.93 -2.83 4.08
CA ALA A 177 10.76 -1.67 4.34
C ALA A 177 12.15 -1.77 3.68
N PHE A 178 12.80 -2.94 3.79
CA PHE A 178 14.19 -3.12 3.37
C PHE A 178 14.34 -3.50 1.89
N LYS A 179 13.55 -4.48 1.40
CA LYS A 179 13.72 -4.99 0.04
C LYS A 179 12.96 -4.18 -1.01
N GLU A 180 11.79 -3.64 -0.65
CA GLU A 180 10.95 -2.92 -1.62
C GLU A 180 11.19 -1.41 -1.56
N HIS A 181 11.46 -0.85 -0.37
CA HIS A 181 11.61 0.59 -0.12
C HIS A 181 12.96 0.96 0.50
N GLY A 182 14.01 0.22 0.18
CA GLY A 182 15.32 0.30 0.80
C GLY A 182 15.99 1.69 0.78
N ASN A 183 15.64 2.57 -0.17
CA ASN A 183 16.13 3.94 -0.28
C ASN A 183 15.12 5.00 0.22
N GLU A 184 13.99 4.59 0.77
CA GLU A 184 12.92 5.50 1.16
C GLU A 184 12.89 5.70 2.68
N GLN A 185 13.41 6.81 3.15
CA GLN A 185 13.55 7.12 4.58
C GLN A 185 12.21 7.02 5.33
N ASP A 186 11.11 7.41 4.70
CA ASP A 186 9.78 7.40 5.32
C ASP A 186 9.37 6.00 5.81
N TYR A 187 9.77 4.94 5.10
CA TYR A 187 9.50 3.57 5.51
C TYR A 187 10.29 3.16 6.75
N TYR A 188 11.57 3.53 6.84
CA TYR A 188 12.39 3.26 8.03
C TYR A 188 11.92 4.06 9.23
N GLU A 189 11.50 5.29 9.00
CA GLU A 189 10.92 6.14 10.03
C GLU A 189 9.59 5.56 10.55
N ALA A 190 8.70 5.15 9.66
CA ALA A 190 7.46 4.48 10.04
C ALA A 190 7.75 3.16 10.78
N PHE A 191 8.66 2.32 10.27
CA PHE A 191 9.06 1.04 10.87
C PHE A 191 9.56 1.21 12.31
N ALA A 192 10.45 2.18 12.53
CA ALA A 192 10.98 2.46 13.86
C ALA A 192 9.91 3.05 14.79
N LYS A 193 9.15 4.05 14.34
CA LYS A 193 8.10 4.71 15.15
C LYS A 193 6.97 3.78 15.59
N VAL A 194 6.61 2.78 14.78
CA VAL A 194 5.58 1.81 15.17
C VAL A 194 6.08 0.73 16.13
N GLY A 195 7.37 0.69 16.41
CA GLY A 195 7.97 -0.27 17.34
C GLY A 195 8.41 -1.59 16.69
N CYS A 196 8.57 -1.63 15.37
CA CYS A 196 9.12 -2.80 14.68
C CYS A 196 10.63 -2.98 14.94
N LEU A 197 11.35 -1.92 15.26
CA LEU A 197 12.74 -1.97 15.70
C LEU A 197 12.75 -2.13 17.21
N THR A 198 13.36 -3.23 17.70
CA THR A 198 13.43 -3.58 19.12
C THR A 198 14.87 -3.92 19.50
N GLU A 199 15.20 -3.92 20.81
CA GLU A 199 16.52 -4.35 21.28
C GLU A 199 16.85 -5.78 20.80
N ASP A 200 15.85 -6.67 20.75
CA ASP A 200 16.04 -8.08 20.37
C ASP A 200 16.37 -8.29 18.89
N ASN A 201 15.90 -7.41 18.00
CA ASN A 201 16.10 -7.57 16.54
C ASN A 201 17.07 -6.56 15.93
N TYR A 202 17.53 -5.58 16.69
CA TYR A 202 18.39 -4.48 16.24
C TYR A 202 19.66 -4.98 15.52
N ASP A 203 20.45 -5.81 16.19
CA ASP A 203 21.69 -6.32 15.62
C ASP A 203 21.46 -7.18 14.38
N ALA A 204 20.39 -7.97 14.36
CA ALA A 204 20.02 -8.80 13.21
C ALA A 204 19.62 -7.94 12.00
N ILE A 205 18.88 -6.85 12.22
CA ILE A 205 18.49 -5.88 11.19
C ILE A 205 19.74 -5.20 10.60
N LEU A 206 20.61 -4.63 11.44
CA LEU A 206 21.82 -3.96 10.98
C LEU A 206 22.80 -4.89 10.27
N SER A 207 22.88 -6.15 10.71
CA SER A 207 23.69 -7.18 10.07
C SER A 207 23.15 -7.55 8.69
N GLU A 208 21.82 -7.71 8.53
CA GLU A 208 21.19 -8.00 7.24
C GLU A 208 21.31 -6.83 6.24
N MET A 209 21.26 -5.60 6.72
CA MET A 209 21.52 -4.43 5.88
C MET A 209 22.94 -4.43 5.28
N GLY A 210 23.94 -4.96 5.99
CA GLY A 210 25.32 -5.01 5.50
C GLY A 210 25.80 -3.62 5.05
N GLU A 211 26.24 -3.53 3.80
CA GLU A 211 26.65 -2.27 3.12
C GLU A 211 25.49 -1.65 2.33
N SER A 212 24.29 -2.25 2.33
CA SER A 212 23.15 -1.75 1.60
C SER A 212 22.56 -0.53 2.32
N TYR A 213 22.16 0.48 1.54
CA TYR A 213 21.45 1.67 2.04
C TYR A 213 22.13 2.33 3.27
N PRO A 214 23.39 2.80 3.15
CA PRO A 214 24.17 3.27 4.30
C PRO A 214 23.54 4.45 5.04
N GLU A 215 22.80 5.32 4.33
CA GLU A 215 22.08 6.44 4.95
C GLU A 215 20.94 5.95 5.85
N MET A 216 20.19 4.96 5.38
CA MET A 216 19.09 4.37 6.14
C MET A 216 19.61 3.57 7.34
N LYS A 217 20.71 2.86 7.17
CA LYS A 217 21.41 2.20 8.28
C LYS A 217 21.86 3.20 9.33
N ALA A 218 22.49 4.31 8.91
CA ALA A 218 22.87 5.38 9.81
C ALA A 218 21.68 6.07 10.50
N TYR A 219 20.52 6.11 9.86
CA TYR A 219 19.28 6.58 10.48
C TYR A 219 18.85 5.64 11.61
N LEU A 220 18.75 4.33 11.36
CA LEU A 220 18.37 3.34 12.38
C LEU A 220 19.37 3.30 13.56
N MET A 221 20.64 3.52 13.32
CA MET A 221 21.67 3.57 14.37
C MET A 221 21.55 4.78 15.32
N ARG A 222 20.78 5.79 14.95
CA ARG A 222 20.53 6.98 15.78
C ARG A 222 19.19 6.92 16.52
N TYR A 223 18.34 6.00 16.12
CA TYR A 223 17.02 5.81 16.70
C TYR A 223 17.11 5.01 18.00
#